data_74965f59ea7235f4d74e47585645d5f1
#
_entry.id   74965f59ea7235f4d74e47585645d5f1
#
_cell.length_a   1.000
_cell.length_b   1.000
_cell.length_c   1.000
_cell.angle_alpha   90.00
_cell.angle_beta   90.00
_cell.angle_gamma   90.00
#
_symmetry.space_group_name_H-M   'P 1'
#
loop_
_entity.id
_entity.type
_entity.pdbx_description
1 polymer ?
#
loop_
_entity_poly.entity_id
_entity_poly.type
_entity_poly.pdbx_seq_one_letter_code
_entity_poly.pdbx_strand_id
1 'polypeptide(L)'
;YGEMKALADSAQKVLVQDRLPSINARWIKLARELNDTVQISDAQNNLISHYYQLGDIDHLKAATYEYMDWCRKYQRTRDRYMAWRQYIQRMTEKGMQEEAMAETVRLHQDAEQARDKYGLACGEMCIGYNHRVFGNNVKLCIENYNNALKLFEEGSYYRDAYVVLLNIIQTYLSRSEYAEAGEYLS
;
A
#
# COMPACT_ATOMS: atom_id res chain seq x y z
N TYR A 1 20.57 10.05 -17.89
CA TYR A 1 20.13 10.48 -16.54
C TYR A 1 19.31 11.78 -16.60
N GLY A 2 19.73 12.77 -17.39
CA GLY A 2 19.01 14.04 -17.56
C GLY A 2 17.60 13.88 -18.12
N GLU A 3 17.41 13.03 -19.14
CA GLU A 3 16.11 12.75 -19.72
C GLU A 3 15.16 12.05 -18.72
N MET A 4 15.67 11.12 -17.95
CA MET A 4 14.90 10.43 -16.92
C MET A 4 14.40 11.39 -15.83
N LYS A 5 15.28 12.31 -15.37
CA LYS A 5 14.90 13.35 -14.42
C LYS A 5 13.82 14.28 -14.99
N ALA A 6 13.97 14.70 -16.25
CA ALA A 6 13.00 15.54 -16.93
C ALA A 6 11.62 14.85 -17.07
N LEU A 7 11.60 13.52 -17.30
CA LEU A 7 10.37 12.74 -17.35
C LEU A 7 9.71 12.62 -15.96
N ALA A 8 10.51 12.40 -14.90
CA ALA A 8 10.02 12.38 -13.53
C ALA A 8 9.39 13.73 -13.15
N ASP A 9 10.09 14.83 -13.42
CA ASP A 9 9.58 16.19 -13.18
C ASP A 9 8.31 16.48 -14.00
N SER A 10 8.24 15.98 -15.23
CA SER A 10 7.06 16.13 -16.10
C SER A 10 5.88 15.32 -15.57
N ALA A 11 6.10 14.06 -15.14
CA ALA A 11 5.05 13.22 -14.59
C ALA A 11 4.44 13.83 -13.31
N GLN A 12 5.25 14.49 -12.49
CA GLN A 12 4.77 15.17 -11.27
C GLN A 12 4.03 16.49 -11.58
N LYS A 13 4.31 17.13 -12.68
CA LYS A 13 3.73 18.43 -13.08
C LYS A 13 2.51 18.30 -14.00
N VAL A 14 2.35 17.16 -14.66
CA VAL A 14 1.28 17.00 -15.66
C VAL A 14 -0.05 16.75 -14.95
N LEU A 15 -0.85 17.81 -14.87
CA LEU A 15 -2.27 17.76 -14.49
C LEU A 15 -3.18 17.22 -15.61
N VAL A 16 -2.64 16.91 -16.78
CA VAL A 16 -3.38 16.43 -17.95
C VAL A 16 -3.44 14.91 -17.91
N GLN A 17 -4.54 14.38 -17.46
CA GLN A 17 -4.79 12.96 -17.17
C GLN A 17 -4.41 12.00 -18.31
N ASP A 18 -4.54 12.43 -19.59
CA ASP A 18 -4.34 11.54 -20.74
C ASP A 18 -2.88 11.24 -21.09
N ARG A 19 -1.93 12.05 -20.63
CA ARG A 19 -0.51 11.90 -20.97
C ARG A 19 0.34 11.16 -19.93
N LEU A 20 -0.16 11.05 -18.70
CA LEU A 20 0.62 10.47 -17.62
C LEU A 20 1.01 9.01 -17.84
N PRO A 21 0.14 8.12 -18.37
CA PRO A 21 0.52 6.74 -18.65
C PRO A 21 1.67 6.63 -19.66
N SER A 22 1.68 7.43 -20.71
CA SER A 22 2.74 7.42 -21.73
C SER A 22 4.07 7.95 -21.20
N ILE A 23 4.05 8.99 -20.34
CA ILE A 23 5.23 9.53 -19.68
C ILE A 23 5.81 8.50 -18.72
N ASN A 24 4.96 7.87 -17.90
CA ASN A 24 5.40 6.83 -16.98
C ASN A 24 5.97 5.59 -17.71
N ALA A 25 5.35 5.15 -18.80
CA ALA A 25 5.87 4.04 -19.59
C ALA A 25 7.29 4.34 -20.12
N ARG A 26 7.53 5.56 -20.61
CA ARG A 26 8.86 5.98 -21.05
C ARG A 26 9.85 6.09 -19.89
N TRP A 27 9.42 6.62 -18.76
CA TRP A 27 10.22 6.70 -17.54
C TRP A 27 10.64 5.30 -17.04
N ILE A 28 9.68 4.36 -16.93
CA ILE A 28 9.95 2.95 -16.56
C ILE A 28 10.94 2.32 -17.54
N LYS A 29 10.76 2.53 -18.85
CA LYS A 29 11.66 1.98 -19.86
C LYS A 29 13.10 2.47 -19.65
N LEU A 30 13.31 3.79 -19.51
CA LEU A 30 14.64 4.36 -19.29
C LEU A 30 15.24 3.92 -17.95
N ALA A 31 14.44 3.84 -16.90
CA ALA A 31 14.91 3.36 -15.60
C ALA A 31 15.34 1.88 -15.67
N ARG A 32 14.64 1.05 -16.43
CA ARG A 32 15.03 -0.36 -16.70
C ARG A 32 16.34 -0.45 -17.48
N GLU A 33 16.53 0.36 -18.52
CA GLU A 33 17.78 0.42 -19.31
C GLU A 33 18.99 0.83 -18.45
N LEU A 34 18.77 1.69 -17.44
CA LEU A 34 19.80 2.15 -16.50
C LEU A 34 19.93 1.27 -15.25
N ASN A 35 19.12 0.21 -15.12
CA ASN A 35 19.03 -0.62 -13.90
C ASN A 35 18.76 0.18 -12.62
N ASP A 36 18.09 1.34 -12.74
CA ASP A 36 17.75 2.18 -11.60
C ASP A 36 16.44 1.73 -10.94
N THR A 37 16.59 0.85 -9.94
CA THR A 37 15.44 0.25 -9.25
C THR A 37 14.62 1.24 -8.44
N VAL A 38 15.21 2.37 -8.01
CA VAL A 38 14.48 3.43 -7.30
C VAL A 38 13.54 4.13 -8.26
N GLN A 39 14.06 4.54 -9.43
CA GLN A 39 13.26 5.21 -10.45
C GLN A 39 12.17 4.30 -11.04
N ILE A 40 12.41 3.00 -11.14
CA ILE A 40 11.37 2.05 -11.54
C ILE A 40 10.24 2.04 -10.48
N SER A 41 10.57 1.95 -9.20
CA SER A 41 9.59 1.98 -8.12
C SER A 41 8.79 3.29 -8.10
N ASP A 42 9.47 4.43 -8.27
CA ASP A 42 8.82 5.75 -8.27
C ASP A 42 7.83 5.90 -9.44
N ALA A 43 8.25 5.49 -10.64
CA ALA A 43 7.40 5.54 -11.82
C ALA A 43 6.19 4.60 -11.74
N GLN A 44 6.37 3.39 -11.18
CA GLN A 44 5.27 2.44 -10.96
C GLN A 44 4.28 2.98 -9.91
N ASN A 45 4.76 3.50 -8.79
CA ASN A 45 3.90 4.08 -7.77
C ASN A 45 3.13 5.31 -8.28
N ASN A 46 3.77 6.12 -9.14
CA ASN A 46 3.12 7.25 -9.80
C ASN A 46 1.96 6.79 -10.69
N LEU A 47 2.18 5.74 -11.50
CA LEU A 47 1.17 5.16 -12.38
C LEU A 47 -0.01 4.56 -11.59
N ILE A 48 0.28 3.79 -10.55
CA ILE A 48 -0.72 3.22 -9.63
C ILE A 48 -1.57 4.33 -9.00
N SER A 49 -0.93 5.41 -8.52
CA SER A 49 -1.62 6.56 -7.94
C SER A 49 -2.51 7.28 -8.94
N HIS A 50 -2.07 7.40 -10.18
CA HIS A 50 -2.85 7.99 -11.25
C HIS A 50 -4.15 7.21 -11.53
N TYR A 51 -4.06 5.89 -11.74
CA TYR A 51 -5.24 5.08 -11.97
C TYR A 51 -6.20 5.07 -10.78
N TYR A 52 -5.67 5.12 -9.55
CA TYR A 52 -6.49 5.27 -8.37
C TYR A 52 -7.28 6.60 -8.36
N GLN A 53 -6.63 7.72 -8.70
CA GLN A 53 -7.29 9.03 -8.77
C GLN A 53 -8.37 9.10 -9.84
N LEU A 54 -8.14 8.43 -10.98
CA LEU A 54 -9.14 8.31 -12.04
C LEU A 54 -10.32 7.39 -11.68
N GLY A 55 -10.16 6.54 -10.67
CA GLY A 55 -11.14 5.48 -10.38
C GLY A 55 -11.10 4.34 -11.40
N ASP A 56 -10.05 4.25 -12.20
CA ASP A 56 -9.84 3.21 -13.20
C ASP A 56 -9.31 1.94 -12.53
N ILE A 57 -10.23 1.11 -12.06
CA ILE A 57 -9.93 -0.07 -11.26
C ILE A 57 -9.18 -1.14 -12.05
N ASP A 58 -9.51 -1.33 -13.32
CA ASP A 58 -8.89 -2.36 -14.15
C ASP A 58 -7.41 -2.06 -14.40
N HIS A 59 -7.11 -0.82 -14.79
CA HIS A 59 -5.72 -0.39 -14.96
C HIS A 59 -4.97 -0.28 -13.62
N LEU A 60 -5.64 0.13 -12.55
CA LEU A 60 -5.06 0.14 -11.20
C LEU A 60 -4.61 -1.27 -10.80
N LYS A 61 -5.48 -2.26 -10.98
CA LYS A 61 -5.19 -3.67 -10.71
C LYS A 61 -4.01 -4.15 -11.54
N ALA A 62 -4.08 -3.97 -12.86
CA ALA A 62 -3.03 -4.39 -13.78
C ALA A 62 -1.66 -3.78 -13.43
N ALA A 63 -1.60 -2.47 -13.18
CA ALA A 63 -0.36 -1.78 -12.82
C ALA A 63 0.20 -2.26 -11.47
N THR A 64 -0.66 -2.51 -10.49
CA THR A 64 -0.24 -3.03 -9.18
C THR A 64 0.37 -4.43 -9.31
N TYR A 65 -0.30 -5.32 -10.02
CA TYR A 65 0.20 -6.69 -10.21
C TYR A 65 1.50 -6.73 -11.02
N GLU A 66 1.61 -5.93 -12.10
CA GLU A 66 2.87 -5.79 -12.84
C GLU A 66 4.02 -5.35 -11.93
N TYR A 67 3.76 -4.37 -11.05
CA TYR A 67 4.76 -3.90 -10.10
C TYR A 67 5.12 -4.99 -9.06
N MET A 68 4.14 -5.72 -8.55
CA MET A 68 4.37 -6.82 -7.61
C MET A 68 5.20 -7.94 -8.24
N ASP A 69 4.96 -8.28 -9.51
CA ASP A 69 5.74 -9.28 -10.24
C ASP A 69 7.17 -8.79 -10.49
N TRP A 70 7.34 -7.53 -10.81
CA TRP A 70 8.66 -6.91 -10.89
C TRP A 70 9.38 -6.97 -9.53
N CYS A 71 8.71 -6.64 -8.43
CA CYS A 71 9.26 -6.73 -7.08
C CYS A 71 9.69 -8.17 -6.75
N ARG A 72 8.87 -9.16 -7.11
CA ARG A 72 9.21 -10.59 -6.92
C ARG A 72 10.47 -10.97 -7.69
N LYS A 73 10.56 -10.58 -8.96
CA LYS A 73 11.73 -10.88 -9.82
C LYS A 73 13.03 -10.28 -9.26
N TYR A 74 12.98 -9.09 -8.67
CA TYR A 74 14.15 -8.37 -8.15
C TYR A 74 14.29 -8.50 -6.62
N GLN A 75 13.58 -9.46 -5.99
CA GLN A 75 13.63 -9.76 -4.55
C GLN A 75 13.34 -8.55 -3.65
N ARG A 76 12.48 -7.65 -4.12
CA ARG A 76 12.03 -6.47 -3.37
C ARG A 76 10.77 -6.81 -2.56
N THR A 77 10.92 -7.72 -1.62
CA THR A 77 9.80 -8.31 -0.87
C THR A 77 8.98 -7.25 -0.12
N ARG A 78 9.66 -6.30 0.53
CA ARG A 78 8.98 -5.21 1.25
C ARG A 78 8.12 -4.35 0.34
N ASP A 79 8.67 -3.93 -0.81
CA ASP A 79 7.95 -3.09 -1.77
C ASP A 79 6.75 -3.83 -2.33
N ARG A 80 6.86 -5.14 -2.56
CA ARG A 80 5.76 -6.00 -3.00
C ARG A 80 4.59 -6.00 -2.02
N TYR A 81 4.84 -6.28 -0.75
CA TYR A 81 3.78 -6.29 0.27
C TYR A 81 3.22 -4.89 0.52
N MET A 82 4.05 -3.86 0.46
CA MET A 82 3.59 -2.47 0.57
C MET A 82 2.63 -2.10 -0.57
N ALA A 83 2.98 -2.44 -1.81
CA ALA A 83 2.12 -2.19 -2.97
C ALA A 83 0.79 -2.95 -2.87
N TRP A 84 0.85 -4.23 -2.45
CA TRP A 84 -0.34 -5.05 -2.28
C TRP A 84 -1.26 -4.51 -1.18
N ARG A 85 -0.72 -4.16 -0.02
CA ARG A 85 -1.45 -3.51 1.06
C ARG A 85 -2.14 -2.22 0.60
N GLN A 86 -1.41 -1.37 -0.14
CA GLN A 86 -1.98 -0.13 -0.68
C GLN A 86 -3.11 -0.39 -1.67
N TYR A 87 -2.99 -1.41 -2.51
CA TYR A 87 -4.07 -1.82 -3.42
C TYR A 87 -5.30 -2.24 -2.63
N ILE A 88 -5.16 -3.12 -1.62
CA ILE A 88 -6.25 -3.56 -0.76
C ILE A 88 -6.94 -2.35 -0.09
N GLN A 89 -6.15 -1.43 0.48
CA GLN A 89 -6.69 -0.22 1.09
C GLN A 89 -7.55 0.59 0.10
N ARG A 90 -7.09 0.75 -1.14
CA ARG A 90 -7.82 1.48 -2.18
C ARG A 90 -9.12 0.80 -2.57
N MET A 91 -9.14 -0.53 -2.64
CA MET A 91 -10.37 -1.30 -2.87
C MET A 91 -11.35 -1.12 -1.70
N THR A 92 -10.85 -1.16 -0.47
CA THR A 92 -11.66 -0.90 0.73
C THR A 92 -12.27 0.51 0.71
N GLU A 93 -11.48 1.54 0.38
CA GLU A 93 -11.94 2.94 0.26
C GLU A 93 -13.01 3.13 -0.85
N LYS A 94 -12.94 2.33 -1.89
CA LYS A 94 -13.94 2.31 -2.99
C LYS A 94 -15.19 1.48 -2.66
N GLY A 95 -15.25 0.84 -1.50
CA GLY A 95 -16.37 0.00 -1.08
C GLY A 95 -16.41 -1.37 -1.77
N MET A 96 -15.31 -1.80 -2.40
CA MET A 96 -15.18 -3.10 -3.08
C MET A 96 -14.87 -4.20 -2.06
N GLN A 97 -15.86 -4.51 -1.21
CA GLN A 97 -15.68 -5.37 -0.05
C GLN A 97 -15.18 -6.77 -0.41
N GLU A 98 -15.82 -7.44 -1.36
CA GLU A 98 -15.48 -8.81 -1.72
C GLU A 98 -14.04 -8.91 -2.24
N GLU A 99 -13.63 -8.00 -3.11
CA GLU A 99 -12.29 -7.97 -3.67
C GLU A 99 -11.24 -7.60 -2.63
N ALA A 100 -11.50 -6.59 -1.81
CA ALA A 100 -10.60 -6.20 -0.72
C ALA A 100 -10.38 -7.34 0.28
N MET A 101 -11.43 -8.05 0.65
CA MET A 101 -11.33 -9.20 1.56
C MET A 101 -10.59 -10.37 0.93
N ALA A 102 -10.88 -10.69 -0.34
CA ALA A 102 -10.20 -11.78 -1.05
C ALA A 102 -8.69 -11.49 -1.20
N GLU A 103 -8.33 -10.28 -1.56
CA GLU A 103 -6.92 -9.87 -1.67
C GLU A 103 -6.21 -9.84 -0.30
N THR A 104 -6.90 -9.47 0.76
CA THR A 104 -6.37 -9.53 2.14
C THR A 104 -6.01 -10.96 2.54
N VAL A 105 -6.89 -11.91 2.27
CA VAL A 105 -6.64 -13.33 2.53
C VAL A 105 -5.44 -13.84 1.73
N ARG A 106 -5.36 -13.49 0.44
CA ARG A 106 -4.23 -13.87 -0.42
C ARG A 106 -2.90 -13.32 0.07
N LEU A 107 -2.88 -12.03 0.46
CA LEU A 107 -1.68 -11.39 1.00
C LEU A 107 -1.21 -12.10 2.28
N HIS A 108 -2.14 -12.34 3.20
CA HIS A 108 -1.82 -12.99 4.47
C HIS A 108 -1.28 -14.41 4.27
N GLN A 109 -1.94 -15.22 3.43
CA GLN A 109 -1.50 -16.57 3.10
C GLN A 109 -0.12 -16.60 2.41
N ASP A 110 0.15 -15.67 1.47
CA ASP A 110 1.46 -15.55 0.81
C ASP A 110 2.56 -15.21 1.83
N ALA A 111 2.27 -14.33 2.77
CA ALA A 111 3.20 -13.93 3.83
C ALA A 111 3.46 -15.08 4.82
N GLU A 112 2.45 -15.84 5.20
CA GLU A 112 2.59 -17.04 6.04
C GLU A 112 3.46 -18.11 5.38
N GLN A 113 3.19 -18.41 4.11
CA GLN A 113 3.97 -19.39 3.35
C GLN A 113 5.44 -18.96 3.19
N ALA A 114 5.66 -17.67 2.97
CA ALA A 114 7.00 -17.08 2.88
C ALA A 114 7.68 -16.89 4.26
N ARG A 115 6.95 -17.03 5.36
CA ARG A 115 7.39 -16.69 6.72
C ARG A 115 7.92 -15.26 6.81
N ASP A 116 7.31 -14.35 6.06
CA ASP A 116 7.74 -12.97 5.97
C ASP A 116 6.99 -12.09 6.99
N LYS A 117 7.72 -11.63 8.00
CA LYS A 117 7.13 -10.81 9.09
C LYS A 117 6.54 -9.49 8.59
N TYR A 118 7.18 -8.85 7.59
CA TYR A 118 6.66 -7.60 7.04
C TYR A 118 5.34 -7.83 6.30
N GLY A 119 5.26 -8.89 5.51
CA GLY A 119 4.04 -9.30 4.83
C GLY A 119 2.92 -9.64 5.82
N LEU A 120 3.22 -10.40 6.88
CA LEU A 120 2.25 -10.71 7.95
C LEU A 120 1.72 -9.42 8.58
N ALA A 121 2.58 -8.47 8.93
CA ALA A 121 2.17 -7.18 9.48
C ALA A 121 1.26 -6.40 8.51
N CYS A 122 1.57 -6.42 7.21
CA CYS A 122 0.71 -5.84 6.17
C CYS A 122 -0.66 -6.52 6.11
N GLY A 123 -0.70 -7.86 6.23
CA GLY A 123 -1.94 -8.65 6.27
C GLY A 123 -2.82 -8.29 7.46
N GLU A 124 -2.26 -8.29 8.66
CA GLU A 124 -2.95 -7.88 9.89
C GLU A 124 -3.51 -6.45 9.78
N MET A 125 -2.72 -5.53 9.24
CA MET A 125 -3.15 -4.15 9.01
C MET A 125 -4.34 -4.07 8.05
N CYS A 126 -4.36 -4.87 6.97
CA CYS A 126 -5.48 -4.94 6.03
C CYS A 126 -6.73 -5.54 6.67
N ILE A 127 -6.58 -6.60 7.46
CA ILE A 127 -7.69 -7.22 8.20
C ILE A 127 -8.32 -6.19 9.14
N GLY A 128 -7.50 -5.49 9.94
CA GLY A 128 -7.96 -4.44 10.83
C GLY A 128 -8.72 -3.34 10.09
N TYR A 129 -8.18 -2.89 8.95
CA TYR A 129 -8.81 -1.86 8.12
C TYR A 129 -10.17 -2.30 7.56
N ASN A 130 -10.26 -3.54 7.07
CA ASN A 130 -11.52 -4.10 6.58
C ASN A 130 -12.57 -4.22 7.70
N HIS A 131 -12.18 -4.63 8.92
CA HIS A 131 -13.08 -4.63 10.07
C HIS A 131 -13.57 -3.24 10.44
N ARG A 132 -12.73 -2.21 10.32
CA ARG A 132 -13.12 -0.83 10.55
C ARG A 132 -14.15 -0.34 9.55
N VAL A 133 -13.95 -0.62 8.27
CA VAL A 133 -14.76 -0.04 7.17
C VAL A 133 -16.03 -0.86 6.92
N PHE A 134 -15.91 -2.18 6.85
CA PHE A 134 -17.02 -3.05 6.44
C PHE A 134 -17.72 -3.73 7.61
N GLY A 135 -16.97 -4.16 8.61
CA GLY A 135 -17.49 -4.96 9.71
C GLY A 135 -17.99 -4.15 10.90
N ASN A 136 -17.69 -2.87 10.97
CA ASN A 136 -17.91 -2.02 12.15
C ASN A 136 -17.55 -2.72 13.49
N ASN A 137 -16.56 -3.61 13.45
CA ASN A 137 -16.11 -4.39 14.59
C ASN A 137 -14.81 -3.81 15.13
N VAL A 138 -14.95 -2.83 16.03
CA VAL A 138 -13.81 -2.08 16.59
C VAL A 138 -12.87 -3.00 17.36
N LYS A 139 -13.39 -3.96 18.10
CA LYS A 139 -12.56 -4.89 18.88
C LYS A 139 -11.60 -5.67 17.98
N LEU A 140 -12.12 -6.30 16.93
CA LEU A 140 -11.28 -7.02 15.96
C LEU A 140 -10.37 -6.07 15.17
N CYS A 141 -10.85 -4.87 14.83
CA CYS A 141 -10.04 -3.85 14.19
C CYS A 141 -8.79 -3.52 15.03
N ILE A 142 -8.96 -3.20 16.31
CA ILE A 142 -7.86 -2.85 17.21
C ILE A 142 -6.96 -4.04 17.49
N GLU A 143 -7.51 -5.24 17.67
CA GLU A 143 -6.72 -6.46 17.85
C GLU A 143 -5.76 -6.70 16.67
N ASN A 144 -6.25 -6.64 15.44
CA ASN A 144 -5.41 -6.83 14.26
C ASN A 144 -4.40 -5.69 14.07
N TYR A 145 -4.78 -4.44 14.37
CA TYR A 145 -3.81 -3.34 14.35
C TYR A 145 -2.71 -3.52 15.38
N ASN A 146 -3.01 -3.99 16.59
CA ASN A 146 -1.99 -4.26 17.60
C ASN A 146 -1.06 -5.41 17.18
N ASN A 147 -1.58 -6.45 16.53
CA ASN A 147 -0.77 -7.51 15.93
C ASN A 147 0.18 -6.93 14.86
N ALA A 148 -0.34 -6.10 13.97
CA ALA A 148 0.48 -5.43 12.94
C ALA A 148 1.55 -4.53 13.57
N LEU A 149 1.19 -3.72 14.58
CA LEU A 149 2.11 -2.83 15.30
C LEU A 149 3.27 -3.61 15.88
N LYS A 150 2.98 -4.67 16.62
CA LYS A 150 3.99 -5.56 17.20
C LYS A 150 4.94 -6.13 16.15
N LEU A 151 4.41 -6.66 15.05
CA LEU A 151 5.22 -7.24 13.97
C LEU A 151 6.10 -6.20 13.27
N PHE A 152 5.61 -4.98 13.06
CA PHE A 152 6.41 -3.89 12.50
C PHE A 152 7.51 -3.42 13.45
N GLU A 153 7.23 -3.33 14.75
CA GLU A 153 8.21 -2.97 15.78
C GLU A 153 9.31 -4.04 15.90
N GLU A 154 8.94 -5.31 15.97
CA GLU A 154 9.89 -6.44 15.98
C GLU A 154 10.81 -6.44 14.74
N GLY A 155 10.30 -6.00 13.60
CA GLY A 155 11.05 -5.86 12.36
C GLY A 155 11.80 -4.52 12.22
N SER A 156 11.71 -3.62 13.19
CA SER A 156 12.24 -2.25 13.13
C SER A 156 11.69 -1.42 11.97
N TYR A 157 10.45 -1.67 11.55
CA TYR A 157 9.73 -0.93 10.51
C TYR A 157 8.95 0.24 11.12
N TYR A 158 9.62 1.13 11.82
CA TYR A 158 9.01 2.19 12.65
C TYR A 158 8.09 3.14 11.88
N ARG A 159 8.36 3.39 10.60
CA ARG A 159 7.47 4.21 9.77
C ARG A 159 6.10 3.54 9.56
N ASP A 160 6.10 2.24 9.31
CA ASP A 160 4.86 1.47 9.13
C ASP A 160 4.15 1.28 10.48
N ALA A 161 4.89 1.03 11.56
CA ALA A 161 4.36 0.99 12.93
C ALA A 161 3.65 2.30 13.30
N TYR A 162 4.25 3.45 12.98
CA TYR A 162 3.63 4.76 13.19
C TYR A 162 2.31 4.93 12.43
N VAL A 163 2.24 4.44 11.18
CA VAL A 163 0.99 4.47 10.41
C VAL A 163 -0.11 3.63 11.06
N VAL A 164 0.24 2.45 11.59
CA VAL A 164 -0.71 1.62 12.34
C VAL A 164 -1.20 2.33 13.59
N LEU A 165 -0.29 2.93 14.35
CA LEU A 165 -0.62 3.70 15.55
C LEU A 165 -1.61 4.83 15.26
N LEU A 166 -1.37 5.59 14.18
CA LEU A 166 -2.31 6.62 13.73
C LEU A 166 -3.68 6.04 13.36
N ASN A 167 -3.75 4.86 12.74
CA ASN A 167 -5.02 4.21 12.42
C ASN A 167 -5.78 3.78 13.69
N ILE A 168 -5.09 3.29 14.72
CA ILE A 168 -5.68 2.96 16.02
C ILE A 168 -6.29 4.22 16.65
N ILE A 169 -5.49 5.28 16.78
CA ILE A 169 -5.92 6.56 17.35
C ILE A 169 -7.13 7.11 16.58
N GLN A 170 -7.07 7.13 15.26
CA GLN A 170 -8.17 7.60 14.42
C GLN A 170 -9.45 6.75 14.59
N THR A 171 -9.30 5.44 14.80
CA THR A 171 -10.42 4.55 15.04
C THR A 171 -11.15 4.93 16.33
N TYR A 172 -10.44 5.17 17.41
CA TYR A 172 -11.02 5.61 18.68
C TYR A 172 -11.60 7.04 18.60
N LEU A 173 -10.87 7.97 17.97
CA LEU A 173 -11.34 9.36 17.82
C LEU A 173 -12.65 9.43 17.02
N SER A 174 -12.79 8.63 15.96
CA SER A 174 -14.03 8.60 15.15
C SER A 174 -15.25 8.14 15.93
N ARG A 175 -15.05 7.53 17.11
CA ARG A 175 -16.07 7.05 18.03
C ARG A 175 -16.22 7.91 19.30
N SER A 176 -15.46 8.99 19.39
CA SER A 176 -15.39 9.83 20.60
C SER A 176 -14.85 9.11 21.84
N GLU A 177 -14.09 8.03 21.65
CA GLU A 177 -13.42 7.25 22.69
C GLU A 177 -12.04 7.88 22.97
N TYR A 178 -12.05 9.06 23.59
CA TYR A 178 -10.85 9.90 23.74
C TYR A 178 -9.84 9.37 24.76
N ALA A 179 -10.31 8.68 25.80
CA ALA A 179 -9.45 8.09 26.81
C ALA A 179 -8.59 6.96 26.20
N GLU A 180 -9.22 6.08 25.44
CA GLU A 180 -8.56 4.99 24.74
C GLU A 180 -7.59 5.51 23.67
N ALA A 181 -7.96 6.56 22.92
CA ALA A 181 -7.06 7.21 21.99
C ALA A 181 -5.83 7.79 22.68
N GLY A 182 -6.00 8.35 23.88
CA GLY A 182 -4.94 8.95 24.70
C GLY A 182 -3.88 7.95 25.17
N GLU A 183 -4.26 6.69 25.43
CA GLU A 183 -3.33 5.61 25.82
C GLU A 183 -2.26 5.33 24.76
N TYR A 184 -2.58 5.56 23.48
CA TYR A 184 -1.66 5.36 22.36
C TYR A 184 -0.81 6.60 22.02
N LEU A 185 -0.98 7.72 22.73
CA LEU A 185 -0.21 8.93 22.55
C LEU A 185 0.90 9.10 23.60
N SER A 186 0.91 8.26 24.65
CA SER A 186 1.91 8.27 25.73
C SER A 186 3.08 7.34 25.43
#